data_c5b683403b826212f2d097db7b96f4aa
#
_entry.id   c5b683403b826212f2d097db7b96f4aa
#
_cell.length_a   1.000
_cell.length_b   1.000
_cell.length_c   1.000
_cell.angle_alpha   90.00
_cell.angle_beta   90.00
_cell.angle_gamma   90.00
#
_symmetry.space_group_name_H-M   'P 1'
#
loop_
_entity.id
_entity.type
_entity.pdbx_description
1 polymer ?
#
loop_
_entity_poly.entity_id
_entity_poly.type
_entity_poly.pdbx_seq_one_letter_code
_entity_poly.pdbx_strand_id
1 'polypeptide(L)'
;LCERPQNYTMAPHASINIRANIKVSSTETGIIYGNIVYDVSSGERQTSTTTEGSNMVILNDIHIDIMDYITPARCTLLQFRCMWAEFEWENKVAVNTMISDPVKYLRHIAACTNMECLTHIDDEDGECGFLAANLYAKSIFGEDALVNIRVEKQRDGTLGGNLRIRSKTQ
;
A
#
# COMPACT_ATOMS: atom_id res chain seq x y z
N LEU A 1 -12.20 -9.23 -10.35
CA LEU A 1 -12.48 -10.66 -10.61
C LEU A 1 -12.79 -11.31 -9.27
N CYS A 2 -14.05 -11.76 -9.08
CA CYS A 2 -14.43 -12.53 -7.91
C CYS A 2 -13.89 -13.96 -8.04
N GLU A 3 -13.31 -14.50 -6.98
CA GLU A 3 -13.08 -15.94 -6.89
C GLU A 3 -14.42 -16.69 -6.89
N ARG A 4 -14.39 -17.96 -7.32
CA ARG A 4 -15.59 -18.80 -7.26
C ARG A 4 -16.01 -19.00 -5.81
N PRO A 5 -17.32 -19.05 -5.50
CA PRO A 5 -17.80 -19.37 -4.17
C PRO A 5 -17.16 -20.67 -3.66
N GLN A 6 -16.66 -20.64 -2.45
CA GLN A 6 -16.08 -21.82 -1.78
C GLN A 6 -17.05 -22.28 -0.70
N ASN A 7 -17.35 -23.58 -0.66
CA ASN A 7 -18.29 -24.14 0.31
C ASN A 7 -17.52 -24.94 1.37
N TYR A 8 -17.87 -24.72 2.62
CA TYR A 8 -17.27 -25.38 3.77
C TYR A 8 -18.35 -25.95 4.69
N THR A 9 -18.11 -27.13 5.22
CA THR A 9 -18.93 -27.69 6.30
C THR A 9 -18.12 -27.61 7.59
N MET A 10 -18.70 -27.00 8.63
CA MET A 10 -18.00 -26.78 9.89
C MET A 10 -18.75 -27.48 11.03
N ALA A 11 -17.98 -28.07 11.95
CA ALA A 11 -18.55 -28.56 13.21
C ALA A 11 -18.86 -27.39 14.17
N PRO A 12 -19.73 -27.58 15.16
CA PRO A 12 -19.97 -26.59 16.20
C PRO A 12 -18.65 -26.14 16.85
N HIS A 13 -18.51 -24.82 17.07
CA HIS A 13 -17.31 -24.18 17.65
C HIS A 13 -16.00 -24.36 16.85
N ALA A 14 -16.06 -24.87 15.62
CA ALA A 14 -14.90 -24.91 14.74
C ALA A 14 -14.61 -23.54 14.13
N SER A 15 -13.34 -23.28 13.82
CA SER A 15 -12.88 -22.10 13.08
C SER A 15 -12.07 -22.52 11.86
N ILE A 16 -12.16 -21.73 10.79
CA ILE A 16 -11.40 -21.96 9.56
C ILE A 16 -10.83 -20.64 9.06
N ASN A 17 -9.57 -20.68 8.61
CA ASN A 17 -8.95 -19.54 7.93
C ASN A 17 -9.04 -19.76 6.41
N ILE A 18 -9.66 -18.83 5.72
CA ILE A 18 -9.82 -18.86 4.26
C ILE A 18 -8.85 -17.84 3.66
N ARG A 19 -8.08 -18.26 2.69
CA ARG A 19 -7.21 -17.38 1.89
C ARG A 19 -7.81 -17.25 0.51
N ALA A 20 -8.01 -16.02 0.08
CA ALA A 20 -8.49 -15.69 -1.27
C ALA A 20 -7.41 -14.88 -2.00
N ASN A 21 -7.21 -15.19 -3.28
CA ASN A 21 -6.34 -14.41 -4.16
C ASN A 21 -7.18 -13.42 -4.95
N ILE A 22 -6.81 -12.15 -4.90
CA ILE A 22 -7.50 -11.10 -5.61
C ILE A 22 -6.59 -10.61 -6.72
N LYS A 23 -7.10 -10.66 -7.96
CA LYS A 23 -6.42 -10.09 -9.11
C LYS A 23 -7.03 -8.73 -9.41
N VAL A 24 -6.24 -7.68 -9.23
CA VAL A 24 -6.60 -6.33 -9.63
C VAL A 24 -6.30 -6.11 -11.11
N SER A 25 -7.06 -5.24 -11.77
CA SER A 25 -6.93 -4.94 -13.20
C SER A 25 -6.45 -3.53 -13.50
N SER A 26 -6.43 -2.65 -12.51
CA SER A 26 -5.97 -1.26 -12.63
C SER A 26 -5.39 -0.78 -11.31
N THR A 27 -4.70 0.37 -11.33
CA THR A 27 -4.16 1.05 -10.15
C THR A 27 -5.18 1.95 -9.45
N GLU A 28 -6.43 1.92 -9.89
CA GLU A 28 -7.49 2.68 -9.22
C GLU A 28 -7.76 2.12 -7.83
N THR A 29 -8.12 3.00 -6.91
CA THR A 29 -8.55 2.60 -5.57
C THR A 29 -9.82 1.76 -5.66
N GLY A 30 -9.86 0.66 -4.94
CA GLY A 30 -10.99 -0.26 -4.95
C GLY A 30 -11.47 -0.60 -3.55
N ILE A 31 -12.67 -1.17 -3.49
CA ILE A 31 -13.24 -1.69 -2.25
C ILE A 31 -13.59 -3.16 -2.48
N ILE A 32 -13.15 -4.03 -1.59
CA ILE A 32 -13.51 -5.44 -1.58
C ILE A 32 -14.67 -5.63 -0.64
N TYR A 33 -15.77 -6.15 -1.18
CA TYR A 33 -16.95 -6.54 -0.44
C TYR A 33 -16.99 -8.06 -0.28
N GLY A 34 -17.50 -8.54 0.83
CA GLY A 34 -17.66 -9.96 1.06
C GLY A 34 -18.91 -10.30 1.87
N ASN A 35 -19.52 -11.43 1.55
CA ASN A 35 -20.64 -11.98 2.29
C ASN A 35 -20.37 -13.45 2.65
N ILE A 36 -20.80 -13.85 3.82
CA ILE A 36 -20.84 -15.25 4.23
C ILE A 36 -22.30 -15.66 4.29
N VAL A 37 -22.69 -16.63 3.47
CA VAL A 37 -24.01 -17.24 3.52
C VAL A 37 -23.85 -18.59 4.18
N TYR A 38 -24.68 -18.90 5.18
CA TYR A 38 -24.59 -20.14 5.91
C TYR A 38 -25.96 -20.69 6.30
N ASP A 39 -26.04 -22.00 6.37
CA ASP A 39 -27.18 -22.74 6.87
C ASP A 39 -26.76 -23.51 8.10
N VAL A 40 -27.62 -23.56 9.09
CA VAL A 40 -27.41 -24.33 10.31
C VAL A 40 -28.22 -25.64 10.20
N SER A 41 -27.52 -26.79 10.10
CA SER A 41 -28.17 -28.10 10.15
C SER A 41 -28.29 -28.53 11.61
N SER A 42 -29.51 -28.49 12.17
CA SER A 42 -29.80 -29.19 13.40
C SER A 42 -29.91 -30.68 13.10
N GLY A 43 -29.19 -31.52 13.86
CA GLY A 43 -29.15 -32.96 13.66
C GLY A 43 -30.45 -33.73 13.92
N GLU A 44 -31.58 -33.07 14.12
CA GLU A 44 -32.89 -33.68 14.25
C GLU A 44 -33.61 -33.65 12.89
N ARG A 45 -34.16 -34.81 12.51
CA ARG A 45 -35.03 -34.96 11.34
C ARG A 45 -36.26 -34.04 11.52
N GLN A 46 -36.16 -32.84 10.98
CA GLN A 46 -37.36 -32.00 10.84
C GLN A 46 -38.10 -32.38 9.57
N THR A 47 -39.21 -33.12 9.76
CA THR A 47 -40.31 -33.23 8.78
C THR A 47 -41.15 -31.96 8.86
N SER A 48 -40.66 -30.84 8.37
CA SER A 48 -41.48 -29.67 8.13
C SER A 48 -40.89 -28.84 7.01
N THR A 49 -41.68 -28.68 5.97
CA THR A 49 -41.53 -27.78 4.82
C THR A 49 -41.60 -26.31 5.29
N THR A 50 -40.61 -25.85 6.00
CA THR A 50 -40.35 -24.41 6.14
C THR A 50 -39.06 -24.11 5.42
N THR A 51 -39.14 -23.27 4.41
CA THR A 51 -38.02 -22.64 3.71
C THR A 51 -37.27 -21.81 4.76
N GLU A 52 -36.35 -22.45 5.49
CA GLU A 52 -35.41 -21.72 6.36
C GLU A 52 -34.55 -20.86 5.46
N GLY A 53 -34.75 -19.55 5.57
CA GLY A 53 -33.92 -18.59 4.82
C GLY A 53 -32.47 -18.74 5.22
N SER A 54 -31.59 -18.88 4.25
CA SER A 54 -30.15 -18.86 4.50
C SER A 54 -29.77 -17.59 5.27
N ASN A 55 -28.98 -17.78 6.30
CA ASN A 55 -28.44 -16.66 7.07
C ASN A 55 -27.28 -16.03 6.30
N MET A 56 -27.17 -14.72 6.38
CA MET A 56 -26.11 -13.97 5.70
C MET A 56 -25.42 -13.03 6.69
N VAL A 57 -24.07 -13.06 6.67
CA VAL A 57 -23.23 -12.08 7.35
C VAL A 57 -22.53 -11.26 6.31
N ILE A 58 -22.68 -9.95 6.38
CA ILE A 58 -21.96 -8.98 5.56
C ILE A 58 -20.64 -8.69 6.25
N LEU A 59 -19.53 -8.90 5.54
CA LEU A 59 -18.19 -8.57 6.04
C LEU A 59 -17.93 -7.07 5.96
N ASN A 60 -17.01 -6.59 6.79
CA ASN A 60 -16.55 -5.23 6.68
C ASN A 60 -15.84 -5.01 5.35
N ASP A 61 -16.02 -3.83 4.79
CA ASP A 61 -15.34 -3.42 3.55
C ASP A 61 -13.83 -3.32 3.75
N ILE A 62 -13.08 -3.83 2.78
CA ILE A 62 -11.62 -3.70 2.75
C ILE A 62 -11.28 -2.71 1.65
N HIS A 63 -10.76 -1.55 2.06
CA HIS A 63 -10.25 -0.56 1.12
C HIS A 63 -8.86 -0.94 0.64
N ILE A 64 -8.67 -0.93 -0.68
CA ILE A 64 -7.37 -1.15 -1.31
C ILE A 64 -6.72 0.22 -1.49
N ASP A 65 -5.54 0.41 -0.89
CA ASP A 65 -4.74 1.61 -1.07
C ASP A 65 -3.86 1.47 -2.33
N ILE A 66 -3.55 2.59 -2.98
CA ILE A 66 -2.60 2.65 -4.09
C ILE A 66 -1.23 2.08 -3.68
N MET A 67 -0.87 2.20 -2.41
CA MET A 67 0.37 1.66 -1.86
C MET A 67 0.44 0.13 -1.92
N ASP A 68 -0.70 -0.57 -1.94
CA ASP A 68 -0.77 -2.03 -2.09
C ASP A 68 -0.31 -2.49 -3.49
N TYR A 69 -0.28 -1.57 -4.46
CA TYR A 69 0.16 -1.83 -5.83
C TYR A 69 1.63 -1.48 -6.08
N ILE A 70 2.29 -0.83 -5.13
CA ILE A 70 3.66 -0.35 -5.27
C ILE A 70 4.63 -1.37 -4.71
N THR A 71 5.66 -1.71 -5.46
CA THR A 71 6.73 -2.61 -5.07
C THR A 71 8.09 -1.91 -5.15
N PRO A 72 8.98 -2.14 -4.18
CA PRO A 72 10.33 -1.60 -4.25
C PRO A 72 11.03 -2.02 -5.54
N ALA A 73 11.69 -1.09 -6.20
CA ALA A 73 12.44 -1.35 -7.42
C ALA A 73 13.74 -0.55 -7.43
N ARG A 74 14.68 -0.98 -8.26
CA ARG A 74 15.98 -0.30 -8.43
C ARG A 74 16.19 0.12 -9.87
N CYS A 75 16.79 1.28 -10.04
CA CYS A 75 17.31 1.75 -11.31
C CYS A 75 18.64 2.46 -11.10
N THR A 76 19.40 2.65 -12.15
CA THR A 76 20.62 3.45 -12.09
C THR A 76 20.28 4.94 -11.95
N LEU A 77 21.19 5.72 -11.41
CA LEU A 77 21.02 7.18 -11.30
C LEU A 77 20.79 7.84 -12.67
N LEU A 78 21.42 7.30 -13.73
CA LEU A 78 21.21 7.78 -15.09
C LEU A 78 19.78 7.51 -15.56
N GLN A 79 19.27 6.28 -15.36
CA GLN A 79 17.89 5.93 -15.69
C GLN A 79 16.91 6.81 -14.92
N PHE A 80 17.12 7.00 -13.61
CA PHE A 80 16.30 7.90 -12.80
C PHE A 80 16.25 9.31 -13.38
N ARG A 81 17.40 9.90 -13.75
CA ARG A 81 17.48 11.23 -14.34
C ARG A 81 16.78 11.33 -15.70
N CYS A 82 16.91 10.30 -16.53
CA CYS A 82 16.20 10.26 -17.82
C CYS A 82 14.69 10.23 -17.62
N MET A 83 14.18 9.33 -16.77
CA MET A 83 12.76 9.26 -16.44
C MET A 83 12.26 10.56 -15.77
N TRP A 84 13.07 11.13 -14.87
CA TRP A 84 12.73 12.41 -14.23
C TRP A 84 12.56 13.55 -15.23
N ALA A 85 13.36 13.58 -16.30
CA ALA A 85 13.25 14.58 -17.37
C ALA A 85 12.08 14.30 -18.33
N GLU A 86 11.74 13.02 -18.54
CA GLU A 86 10.68 12.60 -19.45
C GLU A 86 9.28 12.73 -18.84
N PHE A 87 9.13 12.45 -17.54
CA PHE A 87 7.82 12.39 -16.90
C PHE A 87 7.25 13.80 -16.68
N GLU A 88 6.07 14.03 -17.21
CA GLU A 88 5.43 15.34 -17.19
C GLU A 88 4.57 15.56 -15.94
N TRP A 89 4.00 14.49 -15.35
CA TRP A 89 3.17 14.61 -14.17
C TRP A 89 4.03 14.77 -12.91
N GLU A 90 3.83 15.89 -12.22
CA GLU A 90 4.53 16.19 -10.98
C GLU A 90 3.55 16.63 -9.88
N ASN A 91 3.69 16.02 -8.72
CA ASN A 91 3.09 16.50 -7.48
C ASN A 91 4.18 16.92 -6.51
N LYS A 92 3.98 18.04 -5.83
CA LYS A 92 4.88 18.58 -4.81
C LYS A 92 4.17 18.69 -3.48
N VAL A 93 4.70 18.01 -2.46
CA VAL A 93 4.16 17.96 -1.11
C VAL A 93 5.17 18.58 -0.15
N ALA A 94 4.71 19.49 0.73
CA ALA A 94 5.55 20.03 1.79
C ALA A 94 5.77 18.97 2.89
N VAL A 95 6.95 18.98 3.49
CA VAL A 95 7.25 18.16 4.66
C VAL A 95 6.44 18.66 5.86
N ASN A 96 5.64 17.75 6.43
CA ASN A 96 4.90 17.95 7.67
C ASN A 96 5.02 16.71 8.52
N THR A 97 5.88 16.74 9.53
CA THR A 97 6.21 15.57 10.33
C THR A 97 6.62 15.96 11.75
N MET A 98 6.41 15.05 12.69
CA MET A 98 6.93 15.16 14.06
C MET A 98 8.35 14.57 14.19
N ILE A 99 8.87 13.94 13.14
CA ILE A 99 10.23 13.40 13.11
C ILE A 99 11.21 14.58 12.96
N SER A 100 12.21 14.67 13.83
CA SER A 100 13.21 15.74 13.82
C SER A 100 14.54 15.36 13.15
N ASP A 101 14.69 14.08 12.79
CA ASP A 101 15.90 13.53 12.16
C ASP A 101 15.65 13.27 10.67
N PRO A 102 16.44 13.90 9.75
CA PRO A 102 16.23 13.74 8.32
C PRO A 102 16.38 12.29 7.82
N VAL A 103 17.33 11.51 8.36
CA VAL A 103 17.58 10.14 7.96
C VAL A 103 16.44 9.22 8.42
N LYS A 104 15.96 9.39 9.65
CA LYS A 104 14.79 8.65 10.15
C LYS A 104 13.54 8.99 9.35
N TYR A 105 13.37 10.25 8.96
CA TYR A 105 12.26 10.66 8.11
C TYR A 105 12.32 9.98 6.74
N LEU A 106 13.49 9.97 6.08
CA LEU A 106 13.66 9.29 4.80
C LEU A 106 13.35 7.79 4.90
N ARG A 107 13.86 7.11 5.94
CA ARG A 107 13.57 5.68 6.16
C ARG A 107 12.07 5.45 6.38
N HIS A 108 11.43 6.33 7.13
CA HIS A 108 9.99 6.28 7.35
C HIS A 108 9.22 6.40 6.03
N ILE A 109 9.54 7.41 5.20
CA ILE A 109 8.90 7.58 3.89
C ILE A 109 9.14 6.37 3.00
N ALA A 110 10.36 5.88 2.88
CA ALA A 110 10.68 4.70 2.06
C ALA A 110 9.84 3.47 2.49
N ALA A 111 9.72 3.23 3.79
CA ALA A 111 8.94 2.12 4.35
C ALA A 111 7.43 2.29 4.13
N CYS A 112 6.89 3.49 4.37
CA CYS A 112 5.45 3.76 4.21
C CYS A 112 5.01 3.76 2.74
N THR A 113 5.92 4.03 1.81
CA THR A 113 5.62 4.11 0.38
C THR A 113 6.07 2.89 -0.42
N ASN A 114 6.61 1.87 0.23
CA ASN A 114 7.22 0.70 -0.43
C ASN A 114 8.24 1.06 -1.51
N MET A 115 8.95 2.20 -1.36
CA MET A 115 9.93 2.66 -2.33
C MET A 115 11.35 2.31 -1.90
N GLU A 116 12.20 1.98 -2.86
CA GLU A 116 13.63 1.78 -2.63
C GLU A 116 14.36 3.11 -2.68
N CYS A 117 15.23 3.37 -1.70
CA CYS A 117 16.11 4.52 -1.71
C CYS A 117 17.32 4.25 -2.61
N LEU A 118 17.48 5.06 -3.64
CA LEU A 118 18.60 4.97 -4.58
C LEU A 118 19.84 5.75 -4.12
N THR A 119 19.68 6.66 -3.16
CA THR A 119 20.77 7.48 -2.65
C THR A 119 21.41 6.75 -1.47
N HIS A 120 22.73 6.55 -1.58
CA HIS A 120 23.50 6.04 -0.45
C HIS A 120 23.58 7.12 0.64
N ILE A 121 23.24 6.75 1.85
CA ILE A 121 23.29 7.65 3.00
C ILE A 121 24.25 7.02 4.00
N ASP A 122 25.33 7.71 4.25
CA ASP A 122 26.28 7.31 5.27
C ASP A 122 25.67 7.61 6.65
N ASP A 123 25.48 6.57 7.44
CA ASP A 123 24.88 6.65 8.78
C ASP A 123 25.85 7.28 9.84
N GLU A 124 27.08 7.55 9.46
CA GLU A 124 28.15 7.89 10.40
C GLU A 124 28.13 9.34 10.89
N ASP A 125 27.42 10.24 10.21
CA ASP A 125 27.35 11.64 10.62
C ASP A 125 25.98 11.97 11.26
N GLY A 126 25.86 11.69 12.55
CA GLY A 126 24.65 11.93 13.34
C GLY A 126 24.16 13.38 13.47
N GLU A 127 24.69 14.32 12.68
CA GLU A 127 24.30 15.73 12.62
C GLU A 127 24.02 16.24 11.20
N CYS A 128 23.49 15.41 10.33
CA CYS A 128 23.09 15.88 9.00
C CYS A 128 21.94 16.88 9.11
N GLY A 129 22.24 18.17 8.93
CA GLY A 129 21.22 19.23 8.91
C GLY A 129 20.41 19.31 7.63
N PHE A 130 20.89 18.66 6.55
CA PHE A 130 20.27 18.65 5.22
C PHE A 130 20.41 17.30 4.57
N LEU A 131 19.33 16.82 3.96
CA LEU A 131 19.33 15.57 3.21
C LEU A 131 18.57 15.75 1.90
N ALA A 132 19.16 15.22 0.81
CA ALA A 132 18.47 15.05 -0.47
C ALA A 132 18.62 13.61 -0.94
N ALA A 133 17.50 12.97 -1.27
CA ALA A 133 17.49 11.59 -1.70
C ALA A 133 16.51 11.33 -2.83
N ASN A 134 16.78 10.28 -3.60
CA ASN A 134 15.90 9.78 -4.64
C ASN A 134 15.35 8.43 -4.23
N LEU A 135 14.03 8.25 -4.38
CA LEU A 135 13.33 6.98 -4.17
C LEU A 135 12.72 6.53 -5.51
N TYR A 136 12.64 5.23 -5.67
CA TYR A 136 12.10 4.63 -6.87
C TYR A 136 11.30 3.38 -6.53
N ALA A 137 10.21 3.19 -7.23
CA ALA A 137 9.38 2.00 -7.15
C ALA A 137 8.72 1.72 -8.49
N LYS A 138 8.16 0.53 -8.61
CA LYS A 138 7.25 0.16 -9.71
C LYS A 138 5.91 -0.29 -9.19
N SER A 139 4.84 0.02 -9.93
CA SER A 139 3.57 -0.63 -9.68
C SER A 139 3.63 -2.10 -10.13
N ILE A 140 2.71 -2.91 -9.64
CA ILE A 140 2.54 -4.31 -10.11
C ILE A 140 2.21 -4.40 -11.60
N PHE A 141 1.82 -3.29 -12.23
CA PHE A 141 1.57 -3.16 -13.68
C PHE A 141 2.80 -2.67 -14.46
N GLY A 142 3.94 -2.45 -13.77
CA GLY A 142 5.18 -2.02 -14.39
C GLY A 142 5.33 -0.51 -14.58
N GLU A 143 4.42 0.30 -14.04
CA GLU A 143 4.53 1.76 -14.09
C GLU A 143 5.60 2.26 -13.12
N ASP A 144 6.33 3.28 -13.53
CA ASP A 144 7.43 3.84 -12.76
C ASP A 144 6.95 4.99 -11.86
N ALA A 145 7.35 4.95 -10.58
CA ALA A 145 7.12 6.01 -9.61
C ALA A 145 8.46 6.56 -9.10
N LEU A 146 8.66 7.86 -9.27
CA LEU A 146 9.86 8.57 -8.89
C LEU A 146 9.57 9.56 -7.78
N VAL A 147 10.41 9.57 -6.74
CA VAL A 147 10.33 10.58 -5.68
C VAL A 147 11.70 11.19 -5.45
N ASN A 148 11.75 12.51 -5.40
CA ASN A 148 12.89 13.27 -4.90
C ASN A 148 12.48 13.91 -3.58
N ILE A 149 13.22 13.62 -2.53
CA ILE A 149 13.04 14.19 -1.19
C ILE A 149 14.14 15.20 -0.94
N ARG A 150 13.75 16.36 -0.44
CA ARG A 150 14.66 17.37 0.09
C ARG A 150 14.16 17.81 1.45
N VAL A 151 14.96 17.59 2.49
CA VAL A 151 14.64 17.97 3.87
C VAL A 151 15.83 18.65 4.52
N GLU A 152 15.53 19.62 5.39
CA GLU A 152 16.51 20.32 6.21
C GLU A 152 15.99 20.51 7.62
N LYS A 153 16.89 20.45 8.58
CA LYS A 153 16.59 20.72 9.99
C LYS A 153 16.52 22.22 10.21
N GLN A 154 15.37 22.69 10.67
CA GLN A 154 15.11 24.09 10.98
C GLN A 154 15.74 24.47 12.34
N ARG A 155 15.83 25.77 12.60
CA ARG A 155 16.41 26.30 13.86
C ARG A 155 15.61 25.89 15.09
N ASP A 156 14.34 25.63 14.96
CA ASP A 156 13.44 25.16 16.01
C ASP A 156 13.47 23.62 16.22
N GLY A 157 14.32 22.91 15.46
CA GLY A 157 14.47 21.46 15.52
C GLY A 157 13.47 20.68 14.68
N THR A 158 12.53 21.31 14.02
CA THR A 158 11.60 20.67 13.09
C THR A 158 12.27 20.39 11.74
N LEU A 159 11.64 19.54 10.90
CA LEU A 159 12.06 19.33 9.54
C LEU A 159 11.23 20.21 8.58
N GLY A 160 11.91 20.95 7.72
CA GLY A 160 11.32 21.63 6.59
C GLY A 160 11.76 21.02 5.28
N GLY A 161 11.05 21.31 4.20
CA GLY A 161 11.41 20.82 2.87
C GLY A 161 10.22 20.36 2.05
N ASN A 162 10.50 19.53 1.05
CA ASN A 162 9.45 19.01 0.17
C ASN A 162 9.81 17.66 -0.43
N LEU A 163 8.75 16.95 -0.84
CA LEU A 163 8.81 15.78 -1.69
C LEU A 163 8.26 16.17 -3.06
N ARG A 164 8.94 15.76 -4.11
CA ARG A 164 8.47 15.88 -5.49
C ARG A 164 8.28 14.48 -6.04
N ILE A 165 7.08 14.19 -6.48
CA ILE A 165 6.67 12.89 -6.99
C ILE A 165 6.44 13.05 -8.49
N ARG A 166 7.04 12.17 -9.30
CA ARG A 166 6.79 12.15 -10.73
C ARG A 166 6.35 10.78 -11.22
N SER A 167 5.43 10.80 -12.17
CA SER A 167 4.94 9.60 -12.86
C SER A 167 4.72 9.91 -14.34
N LYS A 168 4.64 8.85 -15.15
CA LYS A 168 4.37 8.97 -16.58
C LYS A 168 2.88 9.24 -16.85
N THR A 169 2.03 8.70 -16.00
CA THR A 169 0.57 8.85 -16.04
C THR A 169 0.06 9.55 -14.78
N GLN A 170 -1.11 10.14 -14.89
CA GLN A 170 -1.79 10.79 -13.76
C GLN A 170 -2.34 9.76 -12.79
#